data_8c58878bd9504fc777abd24d2a2cb77f
#
_entry.id   8c58878bd9504fc777abd24d2a2cb77f
#
_cell.length_a   1.000
_cell.length_b   1.000
_cell.length_c   1.000
_cell.angle_alpha   90.00
_cell.angle_beta   90.00
_cell.angle_gamma   90.00
#
_symmetry.space_group_name_H-M   'P 1'
#
loop_
_entity.id
_entity.type
_entity.pdbx_description
1 polymer ?
#
loop_
_entity_poly.entity_id
_entity_poly.type
_entity_poly.pdbx_seq_one_letter_code
_entity_poly.pdbx_strand_id
1 'polypeptide(L)'
;MRAWRSLTVAMWKAFLADRASLFFYFLFPLMFLVLFGLLFGNSDMGRTAVGVTGSGPLVEALPDEVLTVEEYEDFDDAVEAVREGDLPAAIRVEGDTVTIRYSATQQVGAATVEGVVRSVVGQANLAAAGVDDPAFAIDSEQVEDTSYEAIQYLTSGLLSWAVAMSAAFGAALNLVQWRKNHVLRRLRLAPVHASSVVGARVGVSLGVALLQGAVFVGVATTPPFGLQLGSNWWLIVPLLMAGTLAFLSVGLLVGSLVKTEEAASGAVNLIILPMAFLSGVFFEIDGLPEWLQTVSWVFPLRHLSDALLDVFVRDAGLAEVLLPLGVLLGFAVVLSAIASRFFTWDEA
;
A
#
# COMPACT_ATOMS: atom_id res chain seq x y z
N MET A 1 -39.67 3.29 -0.88
CA MET A 1 -38.69 3.22 -1.98
C MET A 1 -38.36 4.56 -2.64
N ARG A 2 -39.38 5.44 -2.92
CA ARG A 2 -39.10 6.75 -3.58
C ARG A 2 -38.19 7.68 -2.77
N ALA A 3 -38.41 7.78 -1.43
CA ALA A 3 -37.63 8.64 -0.54
C ALA A 3 -36.15 8.23 -0.49
N TRP A 4 -35.83 6.93 -0.37
CA TRP A 4 -34.47 6.41 -0.38
C TRP A 4 -33.73 6.74 -1.69
N ARG A 5 -34.36 6.50 -2.85
CA ARG A 5 -33.76 6.81 -4.15
C ARG A 5 -33.49 8.30 -4.34
N SER A 6 -34.44 9.17 -3.96
CA SER A 6 -34.26 10.63 -4.07
C SER A 6 -33.15 11.14 -3.14
N LEU A 7 -33.06 10.62 -1.91
CA LEU A 7 -31.97 10.94 -0.97
C LEU A 7 -30.62 10.46 -1.50
N THR A 8 -30.52 9.23 -1.99
CA THR A 8 -29.28 8.70 -2.58
C THR A 8 -28.81 9.56 -3.75
N VAL A 9 -29.70 9.92 -4.68
CA VAL A 9 -29.38 10.79 -5.82
C VAL A 9 -28.94 12.18 -5.36
N ALA A 10 -29.62 12.77 -4.37
CA ALA A 10 -29.26 14.08 -3.84
C ALA A 10 -27.87 14.05 -3.16
N MET A 11 -27.59 13.04 -2.34
CA MET A 11 -26.28 12.87 -1.69
C MET A 11 -25.17 12.59 -2.70
N TRP A 12 -25.45 11.81 -3.74
CA TRP A 12 -24.50 11.56 -4.81
C TRP A 12 -24.16 12.83 -5.60
N LYS A 13 -25.19 13.64 -5.94
CA LYS A 13 -24.96 14.94 -6.58
C LYS A 13 -24.17 15.89 -5.69
N ALA A 14 -24.46 15.93 -4.39
CA ALA A 14 -23.71 16.73 -3.43
C ALA A 14 -22.26 16.30 -3.35
N PHE A 15 -22.00 15.00 -3.32
CA PHE A 15 -20.64 14.46 -3.34
C PHE A 15 -19.88 14.84 -4.63
N LEU A 16 -20.50 14.68 -5.80
CA LEU A 16 -19.88 15.06 -7.08
C LEU A 16 -19.66 16.57 -7.24
N ALA A 17 -20.42 17.39 -6.53
CA ALA A 17 -20.23 18.84 -6.51
C ALA A 17 -19.14 19.30 -5.53
N ASP A 18 -18.76 18.45 -4.58
CA ASP A 18 -17.75 18.74 -3.57
C ASP A 18 -16.34 18.41 -4.12
N ARG A 19 -15.70 19.45 -4.69
CA ARG A 19 -14.35 19.33 -5.28
C ARG A 19 -13.28 18.93 -4.27
N ALA A 20 -13.41 19.35 -3.00
CA ALA A 20 -12.46 19.00 -1.96
C ALA A 20 -12.54 17.50 -1.63
N SER A 21 -13.76 16.97 -1.43
CA SER A 21 -13.95 15.53 -1.22
C SER A 21 -13.45 14.70 -2.40
N LEU A 22 -13.69 15.13 -3.65
CA LEU A 22 -13.17 14.43 -4.84
C LEU A 22 -11.65 14.43 -4.87
N PHE A 23 -11.02 15.55 -4.55
CA PHE A 23 -9.57 15.64 -4.47
C PHE A 23 -8.99 14.68 -3.42
N PHE A 24 -9.45 14.79 -2.17
CA PHE A 24 -8.89 14.02 -1.06
C PHE A 24 -9.24 12.53 -1.10
N TYR A 25 -10.37 12.14 -1.69
CA TYR A 25 -10.77 10.73 -1.75
C TYR A 25 -10.19 10.01 -2.97
N PHE A 26 -9.97 10.69 -4.08
CA PHE A 26 -9.47 10.08 -5.31
C PHE A 26 -8.08 10.56 -5.70
N LEU A 27 -7.94 11.87 -5.96
CA LEU A 27 -6.71 12.38 -6.56
C LEU A 27 -5.52 12.26 -5.60
N PHE A 28 -5.70 12.56 -4.32
CA PHE A 28 -4.63 12.53 -3.33
C PHE A 28 -4.04 11.12 -3.13
N PRO A 29 -4.83 10.06 -2.84
CA PRO A 29 -4.28 8.70 -2.76
C PRO A 29 -3.74 8.18 -4.10
N LEU A 30 -4.39 8.51 -5.23
CA LEU A 30 -3.89 8.16 -6.57
C LEU A 30 -2.55 8.82 -6.88
N MET A 31 -2.35 10.05 -6.43
CA MET A 31 -1.06 10.72 -6.59
C MET A 31 0.07 9.94 -5.91
N PHE A 32 -0.18 9.35 -4.74
CA PHE A 32 0.78 8.46 -4.10
C PHE A 32 1.00 7.18 -4.89
N LEU A 33 -0.08 6.55 -5.41
CA LEU A 33 0.06 5.36 -6.25
C LEU A 33 0.91 5.66 -7.50
N VAL A 34 0.63 6.78 -8.16
CA VAL A 34 1.40 7.19 -9.36
C VAL A 34 2.83 7.55 -8.99
N LEU A 35 3.05 8.34 -7.93
CA LEU A 35 4.37 8.75 -7.50
C LEU A 35 5.24 7.54 -7.11
N PHE A 36 4.75 6.70 -6.21
CA PHE A 36 5.49 5.53 -5.76
C PHE A 36 5.58 4.45 -6.84
N GLY A 37 4.53 4.27 -7.64
CA GLY A 37 4.55 3.34 -8.76
C GLY A 37 5.57 3.74 -9.84
N LEU A 38 5.77 5.04 -10.10
CA LEU A 38 6.83 5.51 -11.01
C LEU A 38 8.22 5.46 -10.38
N LEU A 39 8.34 5.73 -9.07
CA LEU A 39 9.61 5.66 -8.36
C LEU A 39 10.11 4.20 -8.21
N PHE A 40 9.21 3.28 -7.92
CA PHE A 40 9.55 1.89 -7.64
C PHE A 40 9.22 0.94 -8.79
N GLY A 41 8.29 1.29 -9.69
CA GLY A 41 7.89 0.46 -10.82
C GLY A 41 8.92 0.44 -11.96
N ASN A 42 9.74 1.48 -12.10
CA ASN A 42 10.87 1.53 -13.03
C ASN A 42 12.22 1.26 -12.35
N SER A 43 12.22 1.06 -11.05
CA SER A 43 13.42 0.57 -10.40
C SER A 43 13.60 -0.87 -10.89
N ASP A 44 14.70 -1.12 -11.59
CA ASP A 44 15.30 -2.45 -11.75
C ASP A 44 15.61 -2.96 -10.32
N MET A 45 14.59 -3.28 -9.53
CA MET A 45 14.71 -3.73 -8.14
C MET A 45 15.38 -5.12 -8.04
N GLY A 46 15.82 -5.66 -9.18
CA GLY A 46 16.68 -6.84 -9.25
C GLY A 46 18.13 -6.56 -9.54
N ARG A 47 18.50 -5.35 -10.02
CA ARG A 47 19.87 -5.06 -10.44
C ARG A 47 20.48 -3.93 -9.62
N THR A 48 21.64 -4.19 -9.08
CA THR A 48 22.40 -3.18 -8.33
C THR A 48 23.42 -2.53 -9.28
N ALA A 49 23.35 -1.20 -9.45
CA ALA A 49 24.35 -0.48 -10.23
C ALA A 49 25.72 -0.60 -9.57
N VAL A 50 26.77 -0.76 -10.37
CA VAL A 50 28.14 -0.84 -9.89
C VAL A 50 29.08 -0.19 -10.89
N GLY A 51 29.92 0.73 -10.41
CA GLY A 51 30.99 1.33 -11.23
C GLY A 51 32.15 0.35 -11.40
N VAL A 52 32.57 0.09 -12.64
CA VAL A 52 33.65 -0.85 -12.93
C VAL A 52 34.73 -0.14 -13.73
N THR A 53 35.98 -0.31 -13.26
CA THR A 53 37.17 0.18 -13.96
C THR A 53 38.10 -1.01 -14.27
N GLY A 54 38.46 -1.14 -15.53
CA GLY A 54 39.25 -2.27 -16.02
C GLY A 54 38.46 -3.18 -16.95
N SER A 55 39.14 -4.16 -17.53
CA SER A 55 38.55 -5.14 -18.45
C SER A 55 39.15 -6.51 -18.20
N GLY A 56 38.41 -7.55 -18.57
CA GLY A 56 38.92 -8.91 -18.50
C GLY A 56 37.87 -9.93 -18.07
N PRO A 57 38.28 -11.21 -17.99
CA PRO A 57 37.37 -12.32 -17.74
C PRO A 57 36.56 -12.19 -16.44
N LEU A 58 37.08 -11.51 -15.42
CA LEU A 58 36.39 -11.27 -14.16
C LEU A 58 35.26 -10.25 -14.30
N VAL A 59 35.43 -9.24 -15.16
CA VAL A 59 34.35 -8.23 -15.43
C VAL A 59 33.28 -8.87 -16.29
N GLU A 60 33.66 -9.64 -17.31
CA GLU A 60 32.72 -10.37 -18.18
C GLU A 60 31.93 -11.46 -17.45
N ALA A 61 32.46 -11.96 -16.33
CA ALA A 61 31.82 -12.97 -15.50
C ALA A 61 30.81 -12.36 -14.48
N LEU A 62 30.70 -11.02 -14.37
CA LEU A 62 29.70 -10.40 -13.52
C LEU A 62 28.30 -10.68 -14.09
N PRO A 63 27.36 -11.14 -13.27
CA PRO A 63 26.03 -11.50 -13.75
C PRO A 63 25.19 -10.25 -14.06
N ASP A 64 24.85 -10.05 -15.33
CA ASP A 64 23.99 -8.96 -15.81
C ASP A 64 22.56 -9.01 -15.25
N GLU A 65 22.17 -10.16 -14.69
CA GLU A 65 20.87 -10.35 -14.06
C GLU A 65 20.77 -9.68 -12.69
N VAL A 66 21.92 -9.51 -12.00
CA VAL A 66 22.01 -9.00 -10.63
C VAL A 66 22.65 -7.62 -10.57
N LEU A 67 23.60 -7.35 -11.48
CA LEU A 67 24.36 -6.11 -11.51
C LEU A 67 24.14 -5.36 -12.82
N THR A 68 24.01 -4.05 -12.73
CA THR A 68 24.10 -3.14 -13.88
C THR A 68 25.50 -2.52 -13.85
N VAL A 69 26.35 -2.94 -14.78
CA VAL A 69 27.74 -2.46 -14.86
C VAL A 69 27.79 -1.10 -15.55
N GLU A 70 28.33 -0.10 -14.86
CA GLU A 70 28.66 1.21 -15.40
C GLU A 70 30.18 1.32 -15.54
N GLU A 71 30.67 1.42 -16.79
CA GLU A 71 32.10 1.50 -17.06
C GLU A 71 32.62 2.91 -16.80
N TYR A 72 33.74 2.98 -16.05
CA TYR A 72 34.45 4.22 -15.77
C TYR A 72 35.88 4.10 -16.29
N GLU A 73 36.39 5.18 -16.88
CA GLU A 73 37.82 5.24 -17.36
C GLU A 73 38.77 5.35 -16.17
N ASP A 74 38.36 6.13 -15.13
CA ASP A 74 39.14 6.31 -13.91
C ASP A 74 38.38 5.75 -12.69
N PHE A 75 39.13 5.05 -11.83
CA PHE A 75 38.58 4.50 -10.59
C PHE A 75 38.21 5.57 -9.57
N ASP A 76 38.94 6.68 -9.56
CA ASP A 76 38.66 7.78 -8.64
C ASP A 76 37.31 8.45 -8.98
N ASP A 77 36.94 8.51 -10.27
CA ASP A 77 35.65 8.99 -10.72
C ASP A 77 34.50 8.04 -10.27
N ALA A 78 34.72 6.72 -10.39
CA ALA A 78 33.77 5.72 -9.90
C ALA A 78 33.61 5.80 -8.36
N VAL A 79 34.68 6.05 -7.62
CA VAL A 79 34.69 6.21 -6.16
C VAL A 79 33.98 7.53 -5.77
N GLU A 80 34.13 8.60 -6.57
CA GLU A 80 33.39 9.86 -6.32
C GLU A 80 31.90 9.66 -6.52
N ALA A 81 31.45 8.93 -7.56
CA ALA A 81 30.03 8.56 -7.73
C ALA A 81 29.48 7.74 -6.52
N VAL A 82 30.31 6.88 -5.93
CA VAL A 82 29.96 6.19 -4.66
C VAL A 82 29.85 7.19 -3.51
N ARG A 83 30.71 8.20 -3.45
CA ARG A 83 30.72 9.21 -2.39
C ARG A 83 29.53 10.18 -2.51
N GLU A 84 29.14 10.51 -3.74
CA GLU A 84 27.95 11.32 -4.04
C GLU A 84 26.64 10.55 -3.81
N GLY A 85 26.72 9.21 -3.72
CA GLY A 85 25.57 8.34 -3.45
C GLY A 85 24.86 7.84 -4.70
N ASP A 86 25.44 8.05 -5.88
CA ASP A 86 24.89 7.59 -7.17
C ASP A 86 25.09 6.09 -7.35
N LEU A 87 26.19 5.53 -6.78
CA LEU A 87 26.51 4.12 -6.83
C LEU A 87 26.68 3.52 -5.42
N PRO A 88 26.23 2.29 -5.17
CA PRO A 88 26.48 1.57 -3.91
C PRO A 88 27.91 1.06 -3.79
N ALA A 89 28.60 0.76 -4.91
CA ALA A 89 29.98 0.30 -4.92
C ALA A 89 30.69 0.59 -6.25
N ALA A 90 32.02 0.69 -6.17
CA ALA A 90 32.93 0.74 -7.30
C ALA A 90 33.95 -0.41 -7.23
N ILE A 91 34.25 -1.01 -8.38
CA ILE A 91 35.16 -2.13 -8.54
C ILE A 91 36.28 -1.75 -9.50
N ARG A 92 37.54 -2.07 -9.13
CA ARG A 92 38.68 -2.00 -10.02
C ARG A 92 39.33 -3.35 -10.13
N VAL A 93 39.57 -3.80 -11.35
CA VAL A 93 40.30 -5.04 -11.66
C VAL A 93 41.67 -4.69 -12.23
N GLU A 94 42.70 -4.97 -11.46
CA GLU A 94 44.12 -4.78 -11.89
C GLU A 94 44.89 -6.07 -11.69
N GLY A 95 45.24 -6.75 -12.79
CA GLY A 95 45.94 -8.04 -12.76
C GLY A 95 45.16 -9.06 -11.91
N ASP A 96 45.79 -9.55 -10.82
CA ASP A 96 45.23 -10.55 -9.93
C ASP A 96 44.48 -9.93 -8.71
N THR A 97 44.31 -8.62 -8.69
CA THR A 97 43.71 -7.91 -7.55
C THR A 97 42.41 -7.25 -7.94
N VAL A 98 41.36 -7.56 -7.20
CA VAL A 98 40.07 -6.88 -7.29
C VAL A 98 39.88 -5.94 -6.08
N THR A 99 39.83 -4.65 -6.34
CA THR A 99 39.62 -3.63 -5.31
C THR A 99 38.16 -3.20 -5.32
N ILE A 100 37.49 -3.25 -4.17
CA ILE A 100 36.09 -2.77 -4.00
C ILE A 100 36.10 -1.54 -3.09
N ARG A 101 35.34 -0.51 -3.45
CA ARG A 101 34.98 0.60 -2.58
C ARG A 101 33.47 0.66 -2.52
N TYR A 102 32.88 0.75 -1.35
CA TYR A 102 31.44 0.69 -1.16
C TYR A 102 30.92 1.77 -0.22
N SER A 103 29.65 2.12 -0.43
CA SER A 103 28.94 3.12 0.35
C SER A 103 28.58 2.59 1.75
N ALA A 104 28.83 3.39 2.79
CA ALA A 104 28.39 3.10 4.14
C ALA A 104 26.88 3.36 4.35
N THR A 105 26.25 4.13 3.46
CA THR A 105 24.83 4.52 3.55
C THR A 105 23.94 3.60 2.73
N GLN A 106 24.44 3.04 1.62
CA GLN A 106 23.71 2.10 0.75
C GLN A 106 24.06 0.64 1.07
N GLN A 107 23.89 0.23 2.30
CA GLN A 107 24.42 -1.05 2.82
C GLN A 107 23.90 -2.28 2.07
N VAL A 108 22.64 -2.29 1.64
CA VAL A 108 22.03 -3.44 0.93
C VAL A 108 22.68 -3.62 -0.44
N GLY A 109 22.75 -2.55 -1.24
CA GLY A 109 23.42 -2.60 -2.55
C GLY A 109 24.90 -2.94 -2.44
N ALA A 110 25.62 -2.33 -1.48
CA ALA A 110 27.02 -2.61 -1.21
C ALA A 110 27.28 -4.09 -0.85
N ALA A 111 26.46 -4.68 0.01
CA ALA A 111 26.56 -6.09 0.38
C ALA A 111 26.25 -7.04 -0.80
N THR A 112 25.30 -6.66 -1.66
CA THR A 112 24.98 -7.41 -2.88
C THR A 112 26.19 -7.44 -3.81
N VAL A 113 26.78 -6.27 -4.12
CA VAL A 113 27.98 -6.17 -4.97
C VAL A 113 29.15 -6.96 -4.37
N GLU A 114 29.43 -6.79 -3.07
CA GLU A 114 30.52 -7.52 -2.40
C GLU A 114 30.32 -9.05 -2.47
N GLY A 115 29.07 -9.52 -2.24
CA GLY A 115 28.72 -10.94 -2.31
C GLY A 115 28.95 -11.54 -3.70
N VAL A 116 28.45 -10.83 -4.74
CA VAL A 116 28.63 -11.26 -6.14
C VAL A 116 30.12 -11.29 -6.53
N VAL A 117 30.85 -10.21 -6.25
CA VAL A 117 32.29 -10.15 -6.58
C VAL A 117 33.06 -11.25 -5.85
N ARG A 118 32.80 -11.49 -4.58
CA ARG A 118 33.39 -12.55 -3.79
C ARG A 118 33.15 -13.94 -4.40
N SER A 119 31.92 -14.18 -4.91
CA SER A 119 31.56 -15.43 -5.60
C SER A 119 32.33 -15.59 -6.90
N VAL A 120 32.39 -14.56 -7.75
CA VAL A 120 33.10 -14.58 -9.04
C VAL A 120 34.60 -14.79 -8.84
N VAL A 121 35.22 -14.06 -7.91
CA VAL A 121 36.64 -14.23 -7.55
C VAL A 121 36.92 -15.62 -6.99
N GLY A 122 36.00 -16.15 -6.16
CA GLY A 122 36.07 -17.50 -5.63
C GLY A 122 36.12 -18.58 -6.74
N GLN A 123 35.21 -18.47 -7.72
CA GLN A 123 35.13 -19.36 -8.87
C GLN A 123 36.39 -19.25 -9.75
N ALA A 124 36.88 -18.04 -10.03
CA ALA A 124 38.07 -17.81 -10.77
C ALA A 124 39.33 -18.43 -10.10
N ASN A 125 39.42 -18.34 -8.76
CA ASN A 125 40.50 -18.94 -7.99
C ASN A 125 40.47 -20.49 -8.04
N LEU A 126 39.28 -21.09 -8.00
CA LEU A 126 39.11 -22.55 -8.13
C LEU A 126 39.55 -23.01 -9.52
N ALA A 127 39.13 -22.31 -10.56
CA ALA A 127 39.54 -22.60 -11.94
C ALA A 127 41.06 -22.45 -12.13
N ALA A 128 41.67 -21.39 -11.58
CA ALA A 128 43.12 -21.19 -11.61
C ALA A 128 43.91 -22.27 -10.86
N ALA A 129 43.31 -22.82 -9.79
CA ALA A 129 43.88 -23.95 -9.03
C ALA A 129 43.70 -25.31 -9.71
N GLY A 130 43.03 -25.38 -10.88
CA GLY A 130 42.72 -26.63 -11.59
C GLY A 130 41.71 -27.53 -10.89
N VAL A 131 40.81 -26.93 -10.10
CA VAL A 131 39.74 -27.63 -9.40
C VAL A 131 38.47 -27.49 -10.25
N ASP A 132 38.24 -28.46 -11.13
CA ASP A 132 37.06 -28.47 -12.02
C ASP A 132 35.81 -28.99 -11.31
N ASP A 133 35.97 -29.72 -10.22
CA ASP A 133 34.85 -30.30 -9.43
C ASP A 133 35.02 -29.91 -7.96
N PRO A 134 34.40 -28.84 -7.51
CA PRO A 134 34.47 -28.39 -6.12
C PRO A 134 33.77 -29.39 -5.20
N ALA A 135 34.36 -29.64 -4.00
CA ALA A 135 33.81 -30.58 -3.00
C ALA A 135 32.40 -30.23 -2.51
N PHE A 136 31.98 -28.99 -2.71
CA PHE A 136 30.64 -28.49 -2.37
C PHE A 136 30.07 -27.75 -3.56
N ALA A 137 28.94 -28.24 -4.09
CA ALA A 137 28.16 -27.57 -5.10
C ALA A 137 27.02 -26.81 -4.44
N ILE A 138 26.71 -25.61 -4.94
CA ILE A 138 25.49 -24.89 -4.57
C ILE A 138 24.40 -25.35 -5.54
N ASP A 139 23.41 -26.06 -5.04
CA ASP A 139 22.16 -26.30 -5.75
C ASP A 139 21.21 -25.18 -5.35
N SER A 140 21.03 -24.19 -6.23
CA SER A 140 20.12 -23.07 -6.03
C SER A 140 19.00 -23.16 -7.05
N GLU A 141 17.82 -23.49 -6.60
CA GLU A 141 16.59 -23.38 -7.37
C GLU A 141 15.87 -22.09 -6.97
N GLN A 142 15.55 -21.26 -7.96
CA GLN A 142 14.67 -20.12 -7.72
C GLN A 142 13.28 -20.69 -7.47
N VAL A 143 12.89 -20.74 -6.20
CA VAL A 143 11.49 -21.00 -5.84
C VAL A 143 10.71 -19.81 -6.33
N GLU A 144 9.60 -20.03 -7.04
CA GLU A 144 8.67 -18.96 -7.37
C GLU A 144 8.31 -18.25 -6.06
N ASP A 145 8.95 -17.12 -5.86
CA ASP A 145 8.72 -16.31 -4.69
C ASP A 145 7.36 -15.64 -4.89
N THR A 146 6.49 -15.76 -3.90
CA THR A 146 5.26 -14.98 -3.80
C THR A 146 5.58 -13.55 -3.36
N SER A 147 6.80 -13.08 -3.58
CA SER A 147 7.19 -11.68 -3.39
C SER A 147 6.39 -10.82 -4.35
N TYR A 148 5.69 -9.91 -3.79
CA TYR A 148 4.80 -9.00 -4.51
C TYR A 148 5.66 -8.02 -5.30
N GLU A 149 5.29 -7.77 -6.54
CA GLU A 149 5.78 -6.56 -7.20
C GLU A 149 5.35 -5.35 -6.34
N ALA A 150 6.23 -4.38 -6.20
CA ALA A 150 5.95 -3.18 -5.38
C ALA A 150 4.60 -2.53 -5.72
N ILE A 151 4.18 -2.61 -6.99
CA ILE A 151 2.90 -2.07 -7.44
C ILE A 151 1.69 -2.80 -6.86
N GLN A 152 1.77 -4.12 -6.66
CA GLN A 152 0.69 -4.93 -6.10
C GLN A 152 0.49 -4.56 -4.63
N TYR A 153 1.60 -4.47 -3.88
CA TYR A 153 1.61 -4.04 -2.49
C TYR A 153 1.07 -2.62 -2.31
N LEU A 154 1.61 -1.67 -3.07
CA LEU A 154 1.20 -0.28 -3.03
C LEU A 154 -0.27 -0.10 -3.41
N THR A 155 -0.75 -0.84 -4.42
CA THR A 155 -2.14 -0.75 -4.87
C THR A 155 -3.10 -1.23 -3.78
N SER A 156 -2.82 -2.38 -3.13
CA SER A 156 -3.65 -2.93 -2.05
C SER A 156 -3.67 -2.00 -0.83
N GLY A 157 -2.51 -1.54 -0.38
CA GLY A 157 -2.35 -0.65 0.76
C GLY A 157 -3.02 0.72 0.55
N LEU A 158 -2.68 1.40 -0.55
CA LEU A 158 -3.21 2.73 -0.85
C LEU A 158 -4.72 2.72 -1.14
N LEU A 159 -5.24 1.68 -1.81
CA LEU A 159 -6.67 1.51 -2.01
C LEU A 159 -7.40 1.31 -0.67
N SER A 160 -6.86 0.46 0.20
CA SER A 160 -7.41 0.23 1.55
C SER A 160 -7.45 1.51 2.36
N TRP A 161 -6.37 2.29 2.34
CA TRP A 161 -6.27 3.58 3.01
C TRP A 161 -7.23 4.62 2.42
N ALA A 162 -7.34 4.71 1.09
CA ALA A 162 -8.28 5.60 0.42
C ALA A 162 -9.74 5.32 0.82
N VAL A 163 -10.12 4.03 0.87
CA VAL A 163 -11.45 3.61 1.32
C VAL A 163 -11.66 3.94 2.81
N ALA A 164 -10.68 3.67 3.66
CA ALA A 164 -10.74 3.99 5.08
C ALA A 164 -10.93 5.50 5.32
N MET A 165 -10.12 6.32 4.64
CA MET A 165 -10.22 7.78 4.72
C MET A 165 -11.58 8.28 4.23
N SER A 166 -11.99 7.90 3.03
CA SER A 166 -13.25 8.38 2.44
C SER A 166 -14.47 7.98 3.26
N ALA A 167 -14.51 6.75 3.78
CA ALA A 167 -15.62 6.25 4.59
C ALA A 167 -15.66 6.93 5.97
N ALA A 168 -14.51 7.00 6.67
CA ALA A 168 -14.45 7.56 8.02
C ALA A 168 -14.69 9.08 8.03
N PHE A 169 -13.95 9.84 7.18
CA PHE A 169 -14.16 11.29 7.05
C PHE A 169 -15.57 11.61 6.55
N GLY A 170 -16.00 10.90 5.50
CA GLY A 170 -17.34 11.08 4.95
C GLY A 170 -18.44 10.86 5.97
N ALA A 171 -18.32 9.91 6.89
CA ALA A 171 -19.29 9.68 7.94
C ALA A 171 -19.20 10.74 9.06
N ALA A 172 -17.98 11.00 9.56
CA ALA A 172 -17.76 11.92 10.67
C ALA A 172 -18.17 13.36 10.34
N LEU A 173 -17.64 13.90 9.24
CA LEU A 173 -17.92 15.28 8.83
C LEU A 173 -19.37 15.49 8.45
N ASN A 174 -20.00 14.55 7.71
CA ASN A 174 -21.41 14.68 7.37
C ASN A 174 -22.30 14.67 8.62
N LEU A 175 -22.00 13.84 9.62
CA LEU A 175 -22.80 13.81 10.84
C LEU A 175 -22.70 15.13 11.61
N VAL A 176 -21.51 15.70 11.72
CA VAL A 176 -21.30 17.02 12.35
C VAL A 176 -21.99 18.13 11.55
N GLN A 177 -21.84 18.17 10.22
CA GLN A 177 -22.49 19.14 9.36
C GLN A 177 -24.02 19.04 9.43
N TRP A 178 -24.58 17.83 9.46
CA TRP A 178 -26.02 17.64 9.57
C TRP A 178 -26.57 18.15 10.90
N ARG A 179 -25.81 18.02 12.01
CA ARG A 179 -26.17 18.66 13.29
C ARG A 179 -26.12 20.18 13.16
N LYS A 180 -24.99 20.74 12.73
CA LYS A 180 -24.74 22.18 12.60
C LYS A 180 -25.79 22.87 11.72
N ASN A 181 -26.17 22.23 10.61
CA ASN A 181 -27.15 22.76 9.67
C ASN A 181 -28.61 22.39 9.99
N HIS A 182 -28.86 21.83 11.18
CA HIS A 182 -30.18 21.37 11.62
C HIS A 182 -30.88 20.39 10.65
N VAL A 183 -30.12 19.69 9.81
CA VAL A 183 -30.64 18.71 8.85
C VAL A 183 -31.30 17.54 9.58
N LEU A 184 -30.66 17.06 10.66
CA LEU A 184 -31.20 15.97 11.48
C LEU A 184 -32.59 16.34 12.05
N ARG A 185 -32.80 17.58 12.53
CA ARG A 185 -34.10 18.09 13.03
C ARG A 185 -35.16 18.13 11.93
N ARG A 186 -34.75 18.60 10.72
CA ARG A 186 -35.67 18.62 9.56
C ARG A 186 -36.03 17.20 9.11
N LEU A 187 -35.09 16.26 9.12
CA LEU A 187 -35.35 14.86 8.79
C LEU A 187 -36.30 14.20 9.80
N ARG A 188 -36.19 14.54 11.09
CA ARG A 188 -37.11 14.04 12.14
C ARG A 188 -38.54 14.53 11.94
N LEU A 189 -38.72 15.74 11.41
CA LEU A 189 -40.04 16.32 11.12
C LEU A 189 -40.61 15.90 9.75
N ALA A 190 -39.78 15.36 8.87
CA ALA A 190 -40.23 14.88 7.57
C ALA A 190 -40.82 13.46 7.68
N PRO A 191 -41.77 13.08 6.79
CA PRO A 191 -42.34 11.73 6.75
C PRO A 191 -41.34 10.73 6.11
N VAL A 192 -40.11 10.70 6.61
CA VAL A 192 -39.02 9.85 6.09
C VAL A 192 -38.50 8.98 7.24
N HIS A 193 -38.41 7.68 7.02
CA HIS A 193 -37.85 6.76 8.01
C HIS A 193 -36.33 6.97 8.15
N ALA A 194 -35.82 6.97 9.38
CA ALA A 194 -34.38 7.09 9.65
C ALA A 194 -33.53 6.04 8.89
N SER A 195 -34.10 4.83 8.75
CA SER A 195 -33.47 3.75 7.97
C SER A 195 -33.24 4.11 6.48
N SER A 196 -34.13 4.94 5.90
CA SER A 196 -33.99 5.40 4.51
C SER A 196 -32.82 6.40 4.36
N VAL A 197 -32.58 7.22 5.39
CA VAL A 197 -31.50 8.21 5.42
C VAL A 197 -30.15 7.48 5.60
N VAL A 198 -30.09 6.59 6.59
CA VAL A 198 -28.88 5.78 6.85
C VAL A 198 -28.58 4.89 5.65
N GLY A 199 -29.57 4.19 5.10
CA GLY A 199 -29.38 3.34 3.93
C GLY A 199 -28.94 4.12 2.68
N ALA A 200 -29.44 5.34 2.48
CA ALA A 200 -28.97 6.21 1.39
C ALA A 200 -27.51 6.60 1.59
N ARG A 201 -27.11 6.92 2.82
CA ARG A 201 -25.71 7.28 3.14
C ARG A 201 -24.77 6.10 2.93
N VAL A 202 -25.13 4.92 3.46
CA VAL A 202 -24.37 3.68 3.24
C VAL A 202 -24.24 3.40 1.75
N GLY A 203 -25.34 3.48 0.99
CA GLY A 203 -25.33 3.25 -0.46
C GLY A 203 -24.39 4.19 -1.22
N VAL A 204 -24.36 5.48 -0.85
CA VAL A 204 -23.40 6.45 -1.44
C VAL A 204 -21.98 6.11 -1.07
N SER A 205 -21.68 5.79 0.20
CA SER A 205 -20.34 5.42 0.64
C SER A 205 -19.84 4.16 -0.07
N LEU A 206 -20.68 3.13 -0.22
CA LEU A 206 -20.36 1.92 -0.97
C LEU A 206 -20.11 2.23 -2.46
N GLY A 207 -20.94 3.09 -3.07
CA GLY A 207 -20.74 3.53 -4.45
C GLY A 207 -19.43 4.28 -4.65
N VAL A 208 -19.04 5.14 -3.71
CA VAL A 208 -17.73 5.85 -3.72
C VAL A 208 -16.58 4.86 -3.62
N ALA A 209 -16.64 3.88 -2.70
CA ALA A 209 -15.59 2.89 -2.53
C ALA A 209 -15.43 1.99 -3.77
N LEU A 210 -16.54 1.57 -4.39
CA LEU A 210 -16.47 0.80 -5.63
C LEU A 210 -15.90 1.62 -6.78
N LEU A 211 -16.23 2.91 -6.86
CA LEU A 211 -15.63 3.81 -7.84
C LEU A 211 -14.14 4.01 -7.57
N GLN A 212 -13.72 4.14 -6.29
CA GLN A 212 -12.30 4.18 -5.91
C GLN A 212 -11.59 2.89 -6.36
N GLY A 213 -12.15 1.72 -6.03
CA GLY A 213 -11.60 0.44 -6.48
C GLY A 213 -11.43 0.36 -8.00
N ALA A 214 -12.47 0.75 -8.75
CA ALA A 214 -12.41 0.74 -10.22
C ALA A 214 -11.34 1.68 -10.77
N VAL A 215 -11.19 2.88 -10.18
CA VAL A 215 -10.19 3.87 -10.61
C VAL A 215 -8.78 3.42 -10.24
N PHE A 216 -8.56 2.93 -9.00
CA PHE A 216 -7.25 2.44 -8.57
C PHE A 216 -6.77 1.25 -9.36
N VAL A 217 -7.61 0.22 -9.50
CA VAL A 217 -7.30 -0.98 -10.29
C VAL A 217 -7.11 -0.58 -11.76
N GLY A 218 -7.97 0.30 -12.29
CA GLY A 218 -7.85 0.78 -13.65
C GLY A 218 -6.53 1.50 -13.93
N VAL A 219 -6.03 2.31 -12.99
CA VAL A 219 -4.71 2.97 -13.11
C VAL A 219 -3.60 1.94 -12.96
N ALA A 220 -3.66 1.08 -11.94
CA ALA A 220 -2.62 0.09 -11.66
C ALA A 220 -2.43 -0.95 -12.79
N THR A 221 -3.47 -1.25 -13.57
CA THR A 221 -3.39 -2.16 -14.73
C THR A 221 -2.83 -1.49 -16.00
N THR A 222 -2.55 -0.19 -15.99
CA THR A 222 -1.93 0.47 -17.16
C THR A 222 -0.48 0.05 -17.33
N PRO A 223 0.09 0.09 -18.58
CA PRO A 223 1.43 -0.41 -18.88
C PRO A 223 2.56 0.09 -17.97
N PRO A 224 2.57 1.34 -17.48
CA PRO A 224 3.63 1.79 -16.57
C PRO A 224 3.64 1.07 -15.21
N PHE A 225 2.50 0.51 -14.79
CA PHE A 225 2.35 -0.11 -13.47
C PHE A 225 2.23 -1.63 -13.53
N GLY A 226 1.65 -2.19 -14.61
CA GLY A 226 1.69 -3.60 -14.93
C GLY A 226 0.91 -4.55 -14.01
N LEU A 227 0.02 -4.04 -13.13
CA LEU A 227 -0.78 -4.90 -12.25
C LEU A 227 -1.56 -5.95 -13.05
N GLN A 228 -1.31 -7.21 -12.77
CA GLN A 228 -2.07 -8.32 -13.34
C GLN A 228 -3.17 -8.75 -12.36
N LEU A 229 -4.39 -8.88 -12.89
CA LEU A 229 -5.53 -9.34 -12.09
C LEU A 229 -5.67 -10.86 -12.21
N GLY A 230 -5.71 -11.56 -11.08
CA GLY A 230 -5.99 -12.98 -11.00
C GLY A 230 -7.45 -13.32 -11.34
N SER A 231 -7.78 -14.60 -11.39
CA SER A 231 -9.13 -15.12 -11.74
C SER A 231 -10.19 -14.68 -10.73
N ASN A 232 -9.78 -14.46 -9.47
CA ASN A 232 -10.66 -14.15 -8.35
C ASN A 232 -10.79 -12.64 -8.07
N TRP A 233 -10.39 -11.77 -9.00
CA TRP A 233 -10.44 -10.31 -8.85
C TRP A 233 -11.79 -9.76 -8.39
N TRP A 234 -12.90 -10.44 -8.67
CA TRP A 234 -14.25 -10.04 -8.26
C TRP A 234 -14.43 -9.99 -6.73
N LEU A 235 -13.54 -10.68 -5.96
CA LEU A 235 -13.52 -10.64 -4.50
C LEU A 235 -13.12 -9.27 -3.92
N ILE A 236 -12.50 -8.42 -4.73
CA ILE A 236 -12.25 -7.01 -4.39
C ILE A 236 -13.57 -6.31 -4.01
N VAL A 237 -14.66 -6.61 -4.72
CA VAL A 237 -15.97 -5.96 -4.48
C VAL A 237 -16.49 -6.20 -3.05
N PRO A 238 -16.68 -7.43 -2.57
CA PRO A 238 -17.13 -7.66 -1.20
C PRO A 238 -16.14 -7.16 -0.14
N LEU A 239 -14.84 -7.20 -0.39
CA LEU A 239 -13.83 -6.66 0.51
C LEU A 239 -13.96 -5.14 0.67
N LEU A 240 -14.06 -4.40 -0.44
CA LEU A 240 -14.27 -2.95 -0.41
C LEU A 240 -15.60 -2.58 0.27
N MET A 241 -16.66 -3.37 0.06
CA MET A 241 -17.92 -3.14 0.73
C MET A 241 -17.81 -3.35 2.26
N ALA A 242 -17.19 -4.43 2.70
CA ALA A 242 -17.00 -4.72 4.13
C ALA A 242 -16.07 -3.70 4.79
N GLY A 243 -14.94 -3.35 4.14
CA GLY A 243 -14.04 -2.30 4.59
C GLY A 243 -14.74 -0.95 4.71
N THR A 244 -15.53 -0.55 3.71
CA THR A 244 -16.31 0.68 3.76
C THR A 244 -17.26 0.70 4.96
N LEU A 245 -17.96 -0.40 5.25
CA LEU A 245 -18.84 -0.49 6.41
C LEU A 245 -18.08 -0.37 7.73
N ALA A 246 -16.92 -1.03 7.84
CA ALA A 246 -16.06 -0.94 9.01
C ALA A 246 -15.60 0.51 9.26
N PHE A 247 -15.06 1.19 8.26
CA PHE A 247 -14.56 2.56 8.42
C PHE A 247 -15.67 3.62 8.49
N LEU A 248 -16.82 3.38 7.85
CA LEU A 248 -18.00 4.21 8.04
C LEU A 248 -18.45 4.16 9.50
N SER A 249 -18.38 3.00 10.16
CA SER A 249 -18.71 2.88 11.59
C SER A 249 -17.71 3.60 12.50
N VAL A 250 -16.42 3.62 12.15
CA VAL A 250 -15.40 4.45 12.84
C VAL A 250 -15.77 5.93 12.72
N GLY A 251 -16.08 6.38 11.51
CA GLY A 251 -16.50 7.77 11.28
C GLY A 251 -17.79 8.15 12.00
N LEU A 252 -18.79 7.26 12.05
CA LEU A 252 -20.00 7.46 12.82
C LEU A 252 -19.73 7.58 14.32
N LEU A 253 -18.84 6.74 14.85
CA LEU A 253 -18.43 6.82 16.25
C LEU A 253 -17.77 8.17 16.56
N VAL A 254 -16.76 8.56 15.77
CA VAL A 254 -16.11 9.87 15.93
C VAL A 254 -17.12 11.00 15.82
N GLY A 255 -17.94 11.03 14.76
CA GLY A 255 -18.96 12.06 14.54
C GLY A 255 -20.02 12.11 15.64
N SER A 256 -20.25 10.98 16.37
CA SER A 256 -21.17 10.98 17.51
C SER A 256 -20.58 11.65 18.77
N LEU A 257 -19.26 11.63 18.91
CA LEU A 257 -18.54 12.13 20.10
C LEU A 257 -18.12 13.59 19.96
N VAL A 258 -17.87 14.08 18.74
CA VAL A 258 -17.35 15.43 18.50
C VAL A 258 -18.44 16.41 18.03
N LYS A 259 -18.21 17.71 18.24
CA LYS A 259 -19.18 18.76 17.92
C LYS A 259 -18.78 19.65 16.73
N THR A 260 -17.49 19.72 16.38
CA THR A 260 -17.01 20.59 15.30
C THR A 260 -16.35 19.78 14.19
N GLU A 261 -16.31 20.34 12.99
CA GLU A 261 -15.70 19.71 11.81
C GLU A 261 -14.18 19.55 11.99
N GLU A 262 -13.54 20.53 12.66
CA GLU A 262 -12.11 20.50 12.96
C GLU A 262 -11.76 19.37 13.95
N ALA A 263 -12.58 19.23 15.01
CA ALA A 263 -12.42 18.13 15.95
C ALA A 263 -12.68 16.76 15.32
N ALA A 264 -13.67 16.68 14.41
CA ALA A 264 -13.96 15.45 13.67
C ALA A 264 -12.78 15.06 12.76
N SER A 265 -12.24 16.04 12.01
CA SER A 265 -11.07 15.82 11.15
C SER A 265 -9.84 15.41 11.96
N GLY A 266 -9.56 16.09 13.06
CA GLY A 266 -8.44 15.76 13.95
C GLY A 266 -8.57 14.36 14.56
N ALA A 267 -9.77 13.98 15.03
CA ALA A 267 -10.01 12.68 15.63
C ALA A 267 -9.94 11.53 14.60
N VAL A 268 -10.48 11.72 13.38
CA VAL A 268 -10.35 10.72 12.31
C VAL A 268 -8.88 10.53 11.94
N ASN A 269 -8.12 11.62 11.76
CA ASN A 269 -6.69 11.52 11.47
C ASN A 269 -5.91 10.83 12.58
N LEU A 270 -6.20 11.14 13.85
CA LEU A 270 -5.56 10.50 15.00
C LEU A 270 -5.78 8.98 15.06
N ILE A 271 -6.88 8.49 14.48
CA ILE A 271 -7.18 7.06 14.40
C ILE A 271 -6.59 6.44 13.13
N ILE A 272 -6.86 7.05 11.96
CA ILE A 272 -6.53 6.43 10.66
C ILE A 272 -5.03 6.50 10.35
N LEU A 273 -4.31 7.59 10.69
CA LEU A 273 -2.90 7.68 10.37
C LEU A 273 -2.03 6.65 11.12
N PRO A 274 -2.10 6.51 12.46
CA PRO A 274 -1.36 5.45 13.14
C PRO A 274 -1.76 4.05 12.65
N MET A 275 -3.06 3.85 12.37
CA MET A 275 -3.56 2.60 11.83
C MET A 275 -2.94 2.30 10.46
N ALA A 276 -2.79 3.28 9.56
CA ALA A 276 -2.19 3.09 8.24
C ALA A 276 -0.72 2.67 8.33
N PHE A 277 0.05 3.28 9.24
CA PHE A 277 1.45 2.91 9.47
C PHE A 277 1.59 1.51 10.09
N LEU A 278 0.71 1.15 11.02
CA LEU A 278 0.77 -0.13 11.74
C LEU A 278 0.05 -1.27 11.00
N SER A 279 -0.63 -1.00 9.90
CA SER A 279 -1.36 -2.01 9.11
C SER A 279 -0.66 -2.44 7.83
N GLY A 280 0.58 -2.02 7.61
CA GLY A 280 1.31 -2.41 6.41
C GLY A 280 0.88 -1.72 5.12
N VAL A 281 0.24 -0.56 5.21
CA VAL A 281 -0.19 0.19 4.01
C VAL A 281 0.99 0.74 3.20
N PHE A 282 2.02 1.20 3.91
CA PHE A 282 3.18 1.88 3.31
C PHE A 282 4.45 1.05 3.30
N PHE A 283 4.62 0.13 4.23
CA PHE A 283 5.78 -0.75 4.36
C PHE A 283 5.39 -2.08 4.96
N GLU A 284 6.14 -3.12 4.60
CA GLU A 284 5.94 -4.47 5.10
C GLU A 284 6.07 -4.54 6.62
N ILE A 285 5.12 -5.25 7.25
CA ILE A 285 5.06 -5.39 8.70
C ILE A 285 6.08 -6.41 9.21
N ASP A 286 6.50 -7.34 8.37
CA ASP A 286 7.37 -8.46 8.75
C ASP A 286 8.74 -8.01 9.26
N GLY A 287 9.20 -6.82 8.86
CA GLY A 287 10.40 -6.18 9.39
C GLY A 287 10.24 -5.47 10.73
N LEU A 288 9.02 -5.39 11.28
CA LEU A 288 8.76 -4.70 12.55
C LEU A 288 8.94 -5.65 13.75
N PRO A 289 9.19 -5.12 14.97
CA PRO A 289 9.22 -5.93 16.20
C PRO A 289 7.92 -6.73 16.40
N GLU A 290 8.01 -7.95 16.93
CA GLU A 290 6.89 -8.90 17.10
C GLU A 290 5.68 -8.31 17.85
N TRP A 291 5.92 -7.44 18.83
CA TRP A 291 4.83 -6.81 19.57
C TRP A 291 4.02 -5.84 18.68
N LEU A 292 4.66 -5.13 17.73
CA LEU A 292 3.97 -4.28 16.75
C LEU A 292 3.17 -5.10 15.75
N GLN A 293 3.74 -6.22 15.28
CA GLN A 293 3.05 -7.17 14.42
C GLN A 293 1.77 -7.69 15.10
N THR A 294 1.86 -8.04 16.40
CA THR A 294 0.71 -8.50 17.18
C THR A 294 -0.36 -7.42 17.32
N VAL A 295 0.04 -6.19 17.64
CA VAL A 295 -0.88 -5.03 17.77
C VAL A 295 -1.58 -4.72 16.44
N SER A 296 -0.90 -4.86 15.33
CA SER A 296 -1.45 -4.57 13.99
C SER A 296 -2.66 -5.43 13.64
N TRP A 297 -2.75 -6.66 14.15
CA TRP A 297 -3.90 -7.55 13.96
C TRP A 297 -5.21 -7.02 14.55
N VAL A 298 -5.14 -6.09 15.48
CA VAL A 298 -6.35 -5.44 16.03
C VAL A 298 -6.98 -4.47 15.04
N PHE A 299 -6.23 -4.00 14.04
CA PHE A 299 -6.68 -2.94 13.14
C PHE A 299 -7.45 -3.49 11.92
N PRO A 300 -8.67 -2.99 11.66
CA PRO A 300 -9.45 -3.42 10.49
C PRO A 300 -8.77 -3.09 9.16
N LEU A 301 -7.90 -2.07 9.14
CA LEU A 301 -7.17 -1.66 7.93
C LEU A 301 -6.18 -2.74 7.49
N ARG A 302 -5.52 -3.43 8.42
CA ARG A 302 -4.64 -4.56 8.12
C ARG A 302 -5.40 -5.67 7.41
N HIS A 303 -6.52 -6.09 7.97
CA HIS A 303 -7.34 -7.15 7.36
C HIS A 303 -7.85 -6.80 5.96
N LEU A 304 -8.13 -5.52 5.71
CA LEU A 304 -8.54 -5.08 4.38
C LEU A 304 -7.34 -5.06 3.41
N SER A 305 -6.19 -4.53 3.84
CA SER A 305 -4.98 -4.43 3.03
C SER A 305 -4.42 -5.81 2.67
N ASP A 306 -4.26 -6.68 3.66
CA ASP A 306 -3.73 -8.03 3.45
C ASP A 306 -4.67 -8.85 2.54
N ALA A 307 -6.00 -8.80 2.77
CA ALA A 307 -6.95 -9.53 1.95
C ALA A 307 -6.99 -9.02 0.50
N LEU A 308 -6.84 -7.71 0.26
CA LEU A 308 -6.73 -7.18 -1.10
C LEU A 308 -5.41 -7.60 -1.76
N LEU A 309 -4.31 -7.62 -1.00
CA LEU A 309 -3.03 -8.09 -1.48
C LEU A 309 -3.08 -9.57 -1.87
N ASP A 310 -3.67 -10.41 -1.03
CA ASP A 310 -3.84 -11.84 -1.31
C ASP A 310 -4.68 -12.08 -2.58
N VAL A 311 -5.71 -11.27 -2.82
CA VAL A 311 -6.50 -11.34 -4.06
C VAL A 311 -5.71 -10.87 -5.27
N PHE A 312 -4.88 -9.83 -5.13
CA PHE A 312 -4.08 -9.32 -6.26
C PHE A 312 -2.90 -10.21 -6.62
N VAL A 313 -2.26 -10.85 -5.63
CA VAL A 313 -0.99 -11.58 -5.80
C VAL A 313 -1.20 -13.08 -5.86
N ARG A 314 -1.93 -13.62 -4.85
CA ARG A 314 -2.03 -15.07 -4.62
C ARG A 314 -3.27 -15.67 -5.26
N ASP A 315 -4.05 -14.89 -6.01
CA ASP A 315 -5.36 -15.28 -6.55
C ASP A 315 -6.25 -15.95 -5.49
N ALA A 316 -6.20 -15.41 -4.27
CA ALA A 316 -6.86 -15.97 -3.09
C ALA A 316 -8.34 -16.25 -3.37
N GLY A 317 -8.79 -17.42 -2.99
CA GLY A 317 -10.16 -17.85 -3.19
C GLY A 317 -11.13 -17.35 -2.12
N LEU A 318 -12.40 -17.67 -2.28
CA LEU A 318 -13.45 -17.24 -1.35
C LEU A 318 -13.19 -17.70 0.10
N ALA A 319 -12.62 -18.89 0.29
CA ALA A 319 -12.37 -19.45 1.62
C ALA A 319 -11.38 -18.62 2.45
N GLU A 320 -10.34 -18.08 1.78
CA GLU A 320 -9.28 -17.28 2.40
C GLU A 320 -9.79 -15.88 2.76
N VAL A 321 -10.70 -15.33 1.96
CA VAL A 321 -11.28 -13.98 2.13
C VAL A 321 -12.39 -13.97 3.20
N LEU A 322 -12.99 -15.11 3.56
CA LEU A 322 -14.09 -15.18 4.53
C LEU A 322 -13.70 -14.65 5.92
N LEU A 323 -12.51 -14.98 6.40
CA LEU A 323 -12.04 -14.51 7.71
C LEU A 323 -11.87 -12.98 7.75
N PRO A 324 -11.12 -12.34 6.84
CA PRO A 324 -11.06 -10.88 6.74
C PRO A 324 -12.43 -10.21 6.62
N LEU A 325 -13.32 -10.75 5.78
CA LEU A 325 -14.71 -10.25 5.66
C LEU A 325 -15.45 -10.32 6.99
N GLY A 326 -15.35 -11.45 7.70
CA GLY A 326 -15.97 -11.62 9.02
C GLY A 326 -15.46 -10.62 10.04
N VAL A 327 -14.15 -10.37 10.09
CA VAL A 327 -13.53 -9.38 10.96
C VAL A 327 -14.02 -7.97 10.63
N LEU A 328 -13.97 -7.55 9.36
CA LEU A 328 -14.41 -6.23 8.93
C LEU A 328 -15.90 -5.98 9.25
N LEU A 329 -16.76 -6.96 8.97
CA LEU A 329 -18.19 -6.86 9.31
C LEU A 329 -18.41 -6.87 10.82
N GLY A 330 -17.63 -7.64 11.58
CA GLY A 330 -17.62 -7.61 13.05
C GLY A 330 -17.32 -6.21 13.59
N PHE A 331 -16.26 -5.57 13.07
CA PHE A 331 -15.95 -4.17 13.38
C PHE A 331 -17.09 -3.24 13.05
N ALA A 332 -17.70 -3.37 11.88
CA ALA A 332 -18.82 -2.55 11.46
C ALA A 332 -19.99 -2.66 12.44
N VAL A 333 -20.36 -3.85 12.85
CA VAL A 333 -21.46 -4.10 13.78
C VAL A 333 -21.15 -3.54 15.18
N VAL A 334 -19.99 -3.89 15.74
CA VAL A 334 -19.58 -3.50 17.09
C VAL A 334 -19.49 -1.99 17.22
N LEU A 335 -18.75 -1.34 16.31
CA LEU A 335 -18.58 0.12 16.37
C LEU A 335 -19.88 0.88 16.07
N SER A 336 -20.73 0.38 15.16
CA SER A 336 -22.05 0.98 14.92
C SER A 336 -22.96 0.85 16.15
N ALA A 337 -22.92 -0.27 16.86
CA ALA A 337 -23.65 -0.45 18.11
C ALA A 337 -23.16 0.51 19.20
N ILE A 338 -21.84 0.69 19.33
CA ILE A 338 -21.25 1.66 20.24
C ILE A 338 -21.63 3.09 19.84
N ALA A 339 -21.48 3.45 18.56
CA ALA A 339 -21.85 4.77 18.05
C ALA A 339 -23.33 5.11 18.32
N SER A 340 -24.22 4.13 18.20
CA SER A 340 -25.65 4.31 18.45
C SER A 340 -25.98 4.73 19.90
N ARG A 341 -25.12 4.34 20.86
CA ARG A 341 -25.28 4.71 22.29
C ARG A 341 -24.93 6.17 22.56
N PHE A 342 -23.99 6.71 21.78
CA PHE A 342 -23.53 8.10 21.91
C PHE A 342 -24.24 9.05 20.94
N PHE A 343 -25.04 8.52 20.03
CA PHE A 343 -25.74 9.33 19.05
C PHE A 343 -26.87 10.14 19.70
N THR A 344 -26.82 11.47 19.57
CA THR A 344 -27.86 12.40 20.01
C THR A 344 -28.45 13.11 18.80
N TRP A 345 -29.80 13.23 18.79
CA TRP A 345 -30.54 13.92 17.72
C TRP A 345 -30.53 15.44 17.87
N ASP A 346 -30.34 15.94 19.06
CA ASP A 346 -30.36 17.35 19.39
C ASP A 346 -28.96 17.81 19.87
N GLU A 347 -28.64 19.07 19.59
CA GLU A 347 -27.53 19.75 20.25
C GLU A 347 -27.89 19.94 21.73
N ALA A 348 -27.00 19.47 22.62
CA ALA A 348 -27.06 19.85 24.01
C ALA A 348 -26.55 21.28 24.19
#